data_f1b7fee2bdf179b767c4bbbec4ab7f4e
#
_entry.id   f1b7fee2bdf179b767c4bbbec4ab7f4e
#
_cell.length_a   1.000
_cell.length_b   1.000
_cell.length_c   1.000
_cell.angle_alpha   90.00
_cell.angle_beta   90.00
_cell.angle_gamma   90.00
#
_symmetry.space_group_name_H-M   'P 1'
#
loop_
_entity.id
_entity.type
_entity.pdbx_description
1 polymer ?
#
loop_
_entity_poly.entity_id
_entity_poly.type
_entity_poly.pdbx_seq_one_letter_code
_entity_poly.pdbx_strand_id
1 'polypeptide(L)'
;MTTSSSQVHSLAVPNRRLPRISLGMLLVLPALTAILLLYALPLARSLVTAFRDSSGAWTTDHVVRAFSLYGRDMLFSVGVVSVSLALIAAISIAISGYLVLGATPWAVRLLRWLYRWPLFIPFVVTGQIARSFLATNGMMNNVLVETGLMASSSAQSFLDWRGLVLTFAWKQVPFVTLLLAGAMAAVDRSHIEAARNAGANRLRCLFEIVLPQAAPSLWVGLILSLVAMLSVLSVPMMLISGNPTMMTAMMAHRITYYGDYGIANALGLFSYALTAVTAWVYLRLTLRREATA
;
A
#
# COMPACT_ATOMS: atom_id res chain seq x y z
N MET A 1 27.17 -46.46 -71.13
CA MET A 1 26.79 -45.05 -71.09
C MET A 1 26.51 -44.65 -69.65
N THR A 2 27.50 -44.10 -68.99
CA THR A 2 27.50 -43.69 -67.61
C THR A 2 27.39 -42.20 -67.56
N THR A 3 26.30 -41.66 -67.01
CA THR A 3 26.13 -40.24 -66.78
C THR A 3 26.44 -39.95 -65.25
N SER A 4 27.58 -39.27 -65.09
CA SER A 4 28.03 -38.71 -63.81
C SER A 4 27.20 -37.49 -63.45
N SER A 5 26.50 -37.52 -62.33
CA SER A 5 25.83 -36.38 -61.72
C SER A 5 26.76 -35.68 -60.73
N SER A 6 27.29 -34.52 -61.13
CA SER A 6 28.09 -33.64 -60.31
C SER A 6 27.22 -33.05 -59.20
N GLN A 7 27.48 -33.38 -57.90
CA GLN A 7 26.95 -32.73 -56.72
C GLN A 7 27.58 -31.33 -56.56
N VAL A 8 26.75 -30.30 -56.71
CA VAL A 8 27.15 -28.92 -56.36
C VAL A 8 26.98 -28.76 -54.84
N HIS A 9 28.10 -28.70 -54.13
CA HIS A 9 28.13 -28.33 -52.73
C HIS A 9 27.78 -26.84 -52.60
N SER A 10 26.55 -26.58 -52.22
CA SER A 10 26.09 -25.25 -51.78
C SER A 10 26.73 -24.91 -50.43
N LEU A 11 27.71 -24.01 -50.42
CA LEU A 11 28.28 -23.39 -49.24
C LEU A 11 27.20 -22.50 -48.58
N ALA A 12 26.51 -23.01 -47.57
CA ALA A 12 25.59 -22.22 -46.76
C ALA A 12 26.39 -21.22 -45.91
N VAL A 13 26.39 -19.97 -46.33
CA VAL A 13 26.92 -18.84 -45.54
C VAL A 13 26.05 -18.69 -44.29
N PRO A 14 26.62 -18.76 -43.07
CA PRO A 14 25.83 -18.58 -41.85
C PRO A 14 25.31 -17.14 -41.78
N ASN A 15 24.03 -16.99 -42.01
CA ASN A 15 23.32 -15.72 -41.92
C ASN A 15 23.29 -15.29 -40.44
N ARG A 16 24.30 -14.57 -39.95
CA ARG A 16 24.31 -13.88 -38.66
C ARG A 16 23.22 -12.80 -38.68
N ARG A 17 22.01 -13.18 -38.31
CA ARG A 17 20.93 -12.24 -38.03
C ARG A 17 21.36 -11.43 -36.81
N LEU A 18 21.84 -10.21 -37.02
CA LEU A 18 21.94 -9.20 -35.99
C LEU A 18 20.55 -9.09 -35.31
N PRO A 19 20.46 -9.01 -33.97
CA PRO A 19 19.18 -8.88 -33.30
C PRO A 19 18.50 -7.62 -33.86
N ARG A 20 17.47 -7.80 -34.65
CA ARG A 20 16.59 -6.69 -35.06
C ARG A 20 15.96 -6.17 -33.80
N ILE A 21 16.39 -5.01 -33.30
CA ILE A 21 15.66 -4.26 -32.28
C ILE A 21 14.26 -4.09 -32.85
N SER A 22 13.29 -4.81 -32.28
CA SER A 22 11.93 -4.73 -32.77
C SER A 22 11.43 -3.29 -32.59
N LEU A 23 10.59 -2.80 -33.49
CA LEU A 23 10.00 -1.46 -33.40
C LEU A 23 9.35 -1.25 -32.01
N GLY A 24 8.81 -2.32 -31.41
CA GLY A 24 8.30 -2.32 -30.05
C GLY A 24 9.35 -2.00 -28.99
N MET A 25 10.59 -2.50 -29.14
CA MET A 25 11.69 -2.17 -28.21
C MET A 25 12.08 -0.69 -28.31
N LEU A 26 12.06 -0.13 -29.52
CA LEU A 26 12.35 1.29 -29.75
C LEU A 26 11.28 2.20 -29.11
N LEU A 27 10.01 1.79 -29.14
CA LEU A 27 8.90 2.52 -28.51
C LEU A 27 8.91 2.45 -26.97
N VAL A 28 9.45 1.39 -26.39
CA VAL A 28 9.57 1.23 -24.92
C VAL A 28 10.80 1.96 -24.36
N LEU A 29 11.82 2.21 -25.17
CA LEU A 29 13.10 2.81 -24.75
C LEU A 29 12.91 4.19 -24.05
N PRO A 30 12.10 5.14 -24.53
CA PRO A 30 11.89 6.43 -23.85
C PRO A 30 11.28 6.27 -22.45
N ALA A 31 10.31 5.36 -22.31
CA ALA A 31 9.67 5.09 -21.01
C ALA A 31 10.65 4.44 -20.03
N LEU A 32 11.44 3.46 -20.48
CA LEU A 32 12.50 2.85 -19.68
C LEU A 32 13.56 3.87 -19.26
N THR A 33 13.99 4.73 -20.17
CA THR A 33 14.96 5.78 -19.88
C THR A 33 14.41 6.76 -18.84
N ALA A 34 13.16 7.17 -18.96
CA ALA A 34 12.50 8.03 -17.99
C ALA A 34 12.43 7.37 -16.61
N ILE A 35 12.05 6.10 -16.52
CA ILE A 35 12.01 5.35 -15.25
C ILE A 35 13.41 5.26 -14.63
N LEU A 36 14.43 4.94 -15.43
CA LEU A 36 15.81 4.83 -14.93
C LEU A 36 16.35 6.17 -14.42
N LEU A 37 16.15 7.26 -15.16
CA LEU A 37 16.66 8.57 -14.80
C LEU A 37 15.88 9.24 -13.68
N LEU A 38 14.56 9.15 -13.69
CA LEU A 38 13.70 9.88 -12.74
C LEU A 38 13.40 9.07 -11.48
N TYR A 39 13.54 7.75 -11.51
CA TYR A 39 13.22 6.89 -10.37
C TYR A 39 14.44 6.12 -9.85
N ALA A 40 15.09 5.32 -10.67
CA ALA A 40 16.18 4.45 -10.22
C ALA A 40 17.42 5.25 -9.80
N LEU A 41 17.77 6.32 -10.51
CA LEU A 41 18.94 7.15 -10.20
C LEU A 41 18.77 7.90 -8.87
N PRO A 42 17.67 8.61 -8.56
CA PRO A 42 17.45 9.22 -7.25
C PRO A 42 17.43 8.20 -6.11
N LEU A 43 16.82 7.03 -6.33
CA LEU A 43 16.81 5.95 -5.33
C LEU A 43 18.22 5.43 -5.04
N ALA A 44 19.03 5.19 -6.09
CA ALA A 44 20.43 4.79 -5.93
C ALA A 44 21.25 5.87 -5.22
N ARG A 45 21.04 7.15 -5.54
CA ARG A 45 21.69 8.26 -4.83
C ARG A 45 21.29 8.33 -3.37
N SER A 46 20.00 8.18 -3.05
CA SER A 46 19.50 8.13 -1.68
C SER A 46 20.17 7.00 -0.89
N LEU A 47 20.27 5.80 -1.50
CA LEU A 47 20.96 4.67 -0.92
C LEU A 47 22.44 4.95 -0.66
N VAL A 48 23.14 5.50 -1.65
CA VAL A 48 24.57 5.88 -1.50
C VAL A 48 24.75 6.92 -0.40
N THR A 49 23.88 7.93 -0.32
CA THR A 49 23.95 8.98 0.71
C THR A 49 23.74 8.44 2.13
N ALA A 50 22.89 7.41 2.30
CA ALA A 50 22.72 6.74 3.59
C ALA A 50 23.98 6.05 4.11
N PHE A 51 24.92 5.68 3.20
CA PHE A 51 26.16 4.98 3.52
C PHE A 51 27.44 5.77 3.23
N ARG A 52 27.35 7.08 2.96
CA ARG A 52 28.51 7.97 2.76
C ARG A 52 28.52 9.10 3.77
N ASP A 53 29.69 9.33 4.37
CA ASP A 53 29.97 10.47 5.22
C ASP A 53 30.23 11.76 4.39
N SER A 54 30.28 12.91 5.07
CA SER A 54 30.61 14.23 4.49
C SER A 54 31.97 14.26 3.79
N SER A 55 32.92 13.40 4.19
CA SER A 55 34.22 13.19 3.54
C SER A 55 34.16 12.32 2.29
N GLY A 56 33.01 11.72 1.96
CA GLY A 56 32.83 10.76 0.87
C GLY A 56 33.27 9.32 1.18
N ALA A 57 33.72 9.05 2.41
CA ALA A 57 34.06 7.70 2.87
C ALA A 57 32.80 6.86 3.13
N TRP A 58 32.91 5.54 2.95
CA TRP A 58 31.82 4.63 3.26
C TRP A 58 31.68 4.44 4.77
N THR A 59 30.48 4.62 5.28
CA THR A 59 30.16 4.49 6.71
C THR A 59 28.79 3.88 6.92
N THR A 60 28.59 3.22 8.06
CA THR A 60 27.28 2.77 8.55
C THR A 60 26.73 3.68 9.64
N ASP A 61 27.44 4.77 9.97
CA ASP A 61 27.13 5.64 11.10
C ASP A 61 25.72 6.26 10.98
N HIS A 62 25.30 6.70 9.79
CA HIS A 62 23.97 7.23 9.57
C HIS A 62 22.86 6.21 9.89
N VAL A 63 23.07 4.94 9.52
CA VAL A 63 22.13 3.85 9.82
C VAL A 63 22.08 3.58 11.31
N VAL A 64 23.25 3.48 11.98
CA VAL A 64 23.33 3.26 13.42
C VAL A 64 22.68 4.40 14.18
N ARG A 65 22.95 5.65 13.81
CA ARG A 65 22.32 6.84 14.41
C ARG A 65 20.81 6.88 14.13
N ALA A 66 20.36 6.53 12.94
CA ALA A 66 18.93 6.44 12.63
C ALA A 66 18.21 5.48 13.58
N PHE A 67 18.77 4.29 13.82
CA PHE A 67 18.19 3.33 14.75
C PHE A 67 18.27 3.80 16.22
N SER A 68 19.38 4.37 16.65
CA SER A 68 19.56 4.84 18.04
C SER A 68 18.65 6.01 18.39
N LEU A 69 18.48 6.96 17.46
CA LEU A 69 17.67 8.17 17.68
C LEU A 69 16.18 7.97 17.40
N TYR A 70 15.84 7.15 16.40
CA TYR A 70 14.47 7.02 15.86
C TYR A 70 13.91 5.60 15.93
N GLY A 71 14.53 4.68 16.64
CA GLY A 71 14.03 3.31 16.79
C GLY A 71 12.61 3.26 17.35
N ARG A 72 12.26 4.17 18.26
CA ARG A 72 10.91 4.30 18.81
C ARG A 72 9.90 4.78 17.75
N ASP A 73 10.28 5.74 16.91
CA ASP A 73 9.44 6.24 15.82
C ASP A 73 9.27 5.19 14.71
N MET A 74 10.30 4.38 14.45
CA MET A 74 10.21 3.23 13.54
C MET A 74 9.19 2.21 14.04
N LEU A 75 9.29 1.79 15.32
CA LEU A 75 8.33 0.86 15.94
C LEU A 75 6.92 1.43 15.97
N PHE A 76 6.79 2.71 16.28
CA PHE A 76 5.51 3.42 16.25
C PHE A 76 4.90 3.39 14.85
N SER A 77 5.68 3.70 13.80
CA SER A 77 5.23 3.67 12.41
C SER A 77 4.75 2.28 12.00
N VAL A 78 5.53 1.23 12.32
CA VAL A 78 5.15 -0.16 12.05
C VAL A 78 3.87 -0.53 12.80
N GLY A 79 3.75 -0.15 14.07
CA GLY A 79 2.57 -0.43 14.90
C GLY A 79 1.31 0.24 14.34
N VAL A 80 1.36 1.55 14.07
CA VAL A 80 0.22 2.31 13.51
C VAL A 80 -0.20 1.73 12.16
N VAL A 81 0.76 1.46 11.27
CA VAL A 81 0.45 0.92 9.94
C VAL A 81 -0.14 -0.48 10.04
N SER A 82 0.41 -1.35 10.90
CA SER A 82 -0.10 -2.72 11.10
C SER A 82 -1.53 -2.73 11.62
N VAL A 83 -1.83 -1.93 12.65
CA VAL A 83 -3.19 -1.80 13.20
C VAL A 83 -4.14 -1.22 12.15
N SER A 84 -3.69 -0.20 11.40
CA SER A 84 -4.49 0.39 10.32
C SER A 84 -4.81 -0.65 9.23
N LEU A 85 -3.82 -1.44 8.80
CA LEU A 85 -4.03 -2.50 7.80
C LEU A 85 -5.01 -3.58 8.27
N ALA A 86 -4.92 -3.99 9.54
CA ALA A 86 -5.86 -4.94 10.11
C ALA A 86 -7.30 -4.38 10.11
N LEU A 87 -7.46 -3.12 10.51
CA LEU A 87 -8.75 -2.43 10.50
C LEU A 87 -9.29 -2.24 9.07
N ILE A 88 -8.44 -1.82 8.13
CA ILE A 88 -8.78 -1.69 6.71
C ILE A 88 -9.23 -3.03 6.14
N ALA A 89 -8.50 -4.11 6.42
CA ALA A 89 -8.87 -5.45 5.96
C ALA A 89 -10.24 -5.88 6.50
N ALA A 90 -10.46 -5.75 7.81
CA ALA A 90 -11.71 -6.14 8.46
C ALA A 90 -12.91 -5.37 7.89
N ILE A 91 -12.80 -4.04 7.79
CA ILE A 91 -13.88 -3.18 7.28
C ILE A 91 -14.12 -3.45 5.78
N SER A 92 -13.05 -3.59 4.99
CA SER A 92 -13.17 -3.84 3.55
C SER A 92 -13.78 -5.22 3.26
N ILE A 93 -13.44 -6.26 4.02
CA ILE A 93 -14.07 -7.58 3.93
C ILE A 93 -15.56 -7.49 4.27
N ALA A 94 -15.91 -6.80 5.35
CA ALA A 94 -17.30 -6.64 5.76
C ALA A 94 -18.12 -5.88 4.70
N ILE A 95 -17.62 -4.75 4.20
CA ILE A 95 -18.30 -3.95 3.19
C ILE A 95 -18.40 -4.75 1.87
N SER A 96 -17.30 -5.31 1.37
CA SER A 96 -17.30 -6.08 0.10
C SER A 96 -18.19 -7.31 0.17
N GLY A 97 -18.15 -8.03 1.30
CA GLY A 97 -19.02 -9.18 1.55
C GLY A 97 -20.50 -8.79 1.53
N TYR A 98 -20.85 -7.66 2.16
CA TYR A 98 -22.23 -7.17 2.13
C TYR A 98 -22.63 -6.66 0.73
N LEU A 99 -21.74 -6.04 -0.03
CA LEU A 99 -22.02 -5.58 -1.39
C LEU A 99 -22.33 -6.74 -2.36
N VAL A 100 -21.70 -7.91 -2.14
CA VAL A 100 -21.82 -9.08 -3.02
C VAL A 100 -22.92 -10.05 -2.54
N LEU A 101 -23.03 -10.29 -1.24
CA LEU A 101 -23.94 -11.29 -0.64
C LEU A 101 -25.17 -10.68 0.04
N GLY A 102 -25.26 -9.35 0.10
CA GLY A 102 -26.35 -8.66 0.80
C GLY A 102 -27.70 -8.86 0.14
N ALA A 103 -28.76 -9.03 0.98
CA ALA A 103 -30.12 -9.25 0.48
C ALA A 103 -30.92 -7.96 0.24
N THR A 104 -30.48 -6.85 0.85
CA THR A 104 -31.28 -5.61 0.88
C THR A 104 -30.78 -4.63 -0.20
N PRO A 105 -31.46 -4.51 -1.36
CA PRO A 105 -30.95 -3.75 -2.51
C PRO A 105 -30.70 -2.26 -2.21
N TRP A 106 -31.56 -1.63 -1.40
CA TRP A 106 -31.39 -0.23 -1.05
C TRP A 106 -30.15 -0.01 -0.16
N ALA A 107 -29.92 -0.89 0.81
CA ALA A 107 -28.74 -0.80 1.68
C ALA A 107 -27.43 -1.05 0.91
N VAL A 108 -27.41 -2.01 -0.01
CA VAL A 108 -26.28 -2.24 -0.93
C VAL A 108 -26.03 -1.00 -1.79
N ARG A 109 -27.08 -0.35 -2.31
CA ARG A 109 -26.94 0.87 -3.13
C ARG A 109 -26.41 2.04 -2.29
N LEU A 110 -26.96 2.26 -1.10
CA LEU A 110 -26.50 3.29 -0.16
C LEU A 110 -25.04 3.08 0.23
N LEU A 111 -24.68 1.86 0.64
CA LEU A 111 -23.33 1.52 1.04
C LEU A 111 -22.33 1.71 -0.10
N ARG A 112 -22.72 1.30 -1.33
CA ARG A 112 -21.91 1.49 -2.55
C ARG A 112 -21.64 2.95 -2.87
N TRP A 113 -22.56 3.84 -2.56
CA TRP A 113 -22.38 5.27 -2.72
C TRP A 113 -21.52 5.84 -1.58
N LEU A 114 -21.79 5.48 -0.34
CA LEU A 114 -21.20 6.07 0.85
C LEU A 114 -19.69 5.77 1.00
N TYR A 115 -19.27 4.50 0.83
CA TYR A 115 -17.88 4.13 1.08
C TYR A 115 -16.88 4.75 0.09
N ARG A 116 -17.33 5.23 -1.08
CA ARG A 116 -16.46 5.75 -2.12
C ARG A 116 -15.98 7.19 -1.89
N TRP A 117 -16.68 7.94 -1.09
CA TRP A 117 -16.43 9.37 -0.91
C TRP A 117 -15.00 9.73 -0.48
N PRO A 118 -14.41 9.06 0.52
CA PRO A 118 -13.05 9.41 0.96
C PRO A 118 -11.98 9.18 -0.10
N LEU A 119 -12.27 8.40 -1.15
CA LEU A 119 -11.33 8.15 -2.25
C LEU A 119 -10.92 9.44 -2.97
N PHE A 120 -11.86 10.35 -3.14
CA PHE A 120 -11.68 11.60 -3.89
C PHE A 120 -11.09 12.75 -3.05
N ILE A 121 -10.94 12.55 -1.73
CA ILE A 121 -10.40 13.58 -0.84
C ILE A 121 -8.87 13.46 -0.81
N PRO A 122 -8.08 14.52 -1.12
CA PRO A 122 -6.62 14.48 -1.01
C PRO A 122 -6.16 14.21 0.43
N PHE A 123 -4.99 13.56 0.61
CA PHE A 123 -4.46 13.26 1.95
C PHE A 123 -4.28 14.49 2.85
N VAL A 124 -3.87 15.63 2.28
CA VAL A 124 -3.73 16.89 3.05
C VAL A 124 -5.07 17.31 3.64
N VAL A 125 -6.13 17.30 2.81
CA VAL A 125 -7.49 17.62 3.27
C VAL A 125 -8.00 16.59 4.26
N THR A 126 -7.70 15.29 4.05
CA THR A 126 -8.00 14.21 5.01
C THR A 126 -7.40 14.49 6.38
N GLY A 127 -6.12 14.87 6.45
CA GLY A 127 -5.45 15.22 7.69
C GLY A 127 -6.09 16.43 8.39
N GLN A 128 -6.45 17.47 7.63
CA GLN A 128 -7.11 18.66 8.18
C GLN A 128 -8.53 18.35 8.70
N ILE A 129 -9.33 17.58 7.97
CA ILE A 129 -10.65 17.12 8.42
C ILE A 129 -10.50 16.32 9.72
N ALA A 130 -9.58 15.35 9.74
CA ALA A 130 -9.34 14.52 10.92
C ALA A 130 -8.91 15.36 12.13
N ARG A 131 -8.00 16.33 11.95
CA ARG A 131 -7.59 17.25 13.00
C ARG A 131 -8.77 18.05 13.56
N SER A 132 -9.58 18.64 12.70
CA SER A 132 -10.77 19.43 13.11
C SER A 132 -11.84 18.57 13.78
N PHE A 133 -11.96 17.31 13.40
CA PHE A 133 -12.94 16.40 13.97
C PHE A 133 -12.52 15.78 15.30
N LEU A 134 -11.24 15.38 15.42
CA LEU A 134 -10.69 14.58 16.52
C LEU A 134 -10.02 15.38 17.64
N ALA A 135 -9.91 16.70 17.51
CA ALA A 135 -9.36 17.57 18.55
C ALA A 135 -10.23 17.57 19.83
N THR A 136 -9.66 18.00 20.97
CA THR A 136 -10.40 18.12 22.24
C THR A 136 -11.68 18.93 22.08
N ASN A 137 -11.61 20.09 21.42
CA ASN A 137 -12.74 20.93 21.10
C ASN A 137 -13.23 20.71 19.66
N GLY A 138 -13.00 19.50 19.14
CA GLY A 138 -13.39 19.13 17.80
C GLY A 138 -14.86 18.76 17.65
N MET A 139 -15.30 18.65 16.42
CA MET A 139 -16.71 18.39 16.10
C MET A 139 -17.24 17.12 16.77
N MET A 140 -16.42 16.06 16.87
CA MET A 140 -16.81 14.80 17.52
C MET A 140 -17.17 15.00 19.00
N ASN A 141 -16.28 15.64 19.77
CA ASN A 141 -16.52 15.89 21.20
C ASN A 141 -17.69 16.85 21.41
N ASN A 142 -17.80 17.91 20.61
CA ASN A 142 -18.90 18.87 20.71
C ASN A 142 -20.25 18.19 20.49
N VAL A 143 -20.39 17.37 19.46
CA VAL A 143 -21.64 16.61 19.20
C VAL A 143 -21.97 15.66 20.36
N LEU A 144 -20.97 14.96 20.92
CA LEU A 144 -21.18 14.04 22.04
C LEU A 144 -21.61 14.77 23.34
N VAL A 145 -21.08 15.98 23.56
CA VAL A 145 -21.46 16.82 24.71
C VAL A 145 -22.86 17.41 24.52
N GLU A 146 -23.14 17.98 23.34
CA GLU A 146 -24.46 18.58 23.02
C GLU A 146 -25.58 17.56 23.04
N THR A 147 -25.32 16.31 22.62
CA THR A 147 -26.31 15.22 22.69
C THR A 147 -26.45 14.61 24.09
N GLY A 148 -25.67 15.06 25.08
CA GLY A 148 -25.68 14.54 26.44
C GLY A 148 -25.04 13.15 26.60
N LEU A 149 -24.40 12.61 25.56
CA LEU A 149 -23.72 11.31 25.59
C LEU A 149 -22.39 11.37 26.36
N MET A 150 -21.82 12.56 26.54
CA MET A 150 -20.57 12.77 27.25
C MET A 150 -20.56 14.07 28.05
N ALA A 151 -19.97 14.06 29.25
CA ALA A 151 -19.74 15.30 29.99
C ALA A 151 -18.58 16.11 29.33
N SER A 152 -18.71 17.44 29.36
CA SER A 152 -17.69 18.35 28.80
C SER A 152 -16.29 18.13 29.40
N SER A 153 -16.24 17.78 30.72
CA SER A 153 -14.99 17.45 31.43
C SER A 153 -14.30 16.16 30.94
N SER A 154 -15.02 15.30 30.21
CA SER A 154 -14.52 14.03 29.68
C SER A 154 -14.01 14.12 28.25
N ALA A 155 -14.08 15.31 27.63
CA ALA A 155 -13.61 15.52 26.27
C ALA A 155 -12.10 15.29 26.15
N GLN A 156 -11.70 14.36 25.29
CA GLN A 156 -10.31 13.98 25.07
C GLN A 156 -9.88 14.22 23.62
N SER A 157 -8.61 14.53 23.42
CA SER A 157 -8.03 14.60 22.10
C SER A 157 -7.70 13.19 21.58
N PHE A 158 -8.09 12.93 20.35
CA PHE A 158 -7.63 11.77 19.58
C PHE A 158 -6.52 12.14 18.57
N LEU A 159 -5.83 13.26 18.81
CA LEU A 159 -4.67 13.67 18.00
C LEU A 159 -3.42 12.91 18.44
N ASP A 160 -3.52 11.58 18.38
CA ASP A 160 -2.51 10.59 18.74
C ASP A 160 -2.52 9.41 17.73
N TRP A 161 -1.90 8.29 18.11
CA TRP A 161 -1.88 7.08 17.27
C TRP A 161 -3.28 6.56 16.91
N ARG A 162 -4.28 6.73 17.77
CA ARG A 162 -5.68 6.33 17.51
C ARG A 162 -6.29 7.13 16.37
N GLY A 163 -6.08 8.44 16.40
CA GLY A 163 -6.50 9.33 15.31
C GLY A 163 -5.80 9.03 13.99
N LEU A 164 -4.51 8.67 14.02
CA LEU A 164 -3.80 8.22 12.82
C LEU A 164 -4.43 6.94 12.25
N VAL A 165 -4.65 5.93 13.07
CA VAL A 165 -5.25 4.65 12.65
C VAL A 165 -6.63 4.88 12.04
N LEU A 166 -7.49 5.65 12.71
CA LEU A 166 -8.84 5.96 12.21
C LEU A 166 -8.80 6.73 10.88
N THR A 167 -7.91 7.71 10.78
CA THR A 167 -7.75 8.53 9.57
C THR A 167 -7.24 7.70 8.40
N PHE A 168 -6.25 6.85 8.62
CA PHE A 168 -5.73 5.95 7.59
C PHE A 168 -6.77 4.91 7.17
N ALA A 169 -7.49 4.33 8.13
CA ALA A 169 -8.56 3.39 7.82
C ALA A 169 -9.67 4.06 7.00
N TRP A 170 -10.17 5.22 7.44
CA TRP A 170 -11.19 5.96 6.72
C TRP A 170 -10.77 6.31 5.28
N LYS A 171 -9.49 6.67 5.09
CA LYS A 171 -8.96 7.04 3.77
C LYS A 171 -8.70 5.84 2.86
N GLN A 172 -8.25 4.71 3.39
CA GLN A 172 -7.80 3.56 2.59
C GLN A 172 -8.88 2.47 2.39
N VAL A 173 -9.86 2.38 3.28
CA VAL A 173 -10.99 1.43 3.14
C VAL A 173 -11.66 1.53 1.76
N PRO A 174 -11.96 2.72 1.20
CA PRO A 174 -12.58 2.81 -0.13
C PRO A 174 -11.78 2.12 -1.23
N PHE A 175 -10.48 2.30 -1.23
CA PHE A 175 -9.57 1.75 -2.23
C PHE A 175 -9.51 0.22 -2.15
N VAL A 176 -9.27 -0.31 -0.95
CA VAL A 176 -9.21 -1.77 -0.73
C VAL A 176 -10.58 -2.43 -0.98
N THR A 177 -11.67 -1.78 -0.55
CA THR A 177 -13.04 -2.26 -0.80
C THR A 177 -13.34 -2.32 -2.29
N LEU A 178 -12.93 -1.33 -3.07
CA LEU A 178 -13.16 -1.30 -4.52
C LEU A 178 -12.50 -2.49 -5.22
N LEU A 179 -11.22 -2.75 -4.90
CA LEU A 179 -10.47 -3.89 -5.44
C LEU A 179 -11.09 -5.22 -5.00
N LEU A 180 -11.36 -5.36 -3.70
CA LEU A 180 -11.87 -6.60 -3.13
C LEU A 180 -13.30 -6.90 -3.61
N ALA A 181 -14.19 -5.91 -3.64
CA ALA A 181 -15.56 -6.09 -4.12
C ALA A 181 -15.60 -6.45 -5.61
N GLY A 182 -14.70 -5.89 -6.42
CA GLY A 182 -14.53 -6.27 -7.82
C GLY A 182 -14.14 -7.74 -7.98
N ALA A 183 -13.13 -8.19 -7.22
CA ALA A 183 -12.70 -9.59 -7.22
C ALA A 183 -13.76 -10.54 -6.69
N MET A 184 -14.45 -10.19 -5.61
CA MET A 184 -15.54 -10.99 -5.05
C MET A 184 -16.75 -11.10 -6.02
N ALA A 185 -17.03 -10.03 -6.79
CA ALA A 185 -18.12 -10.05 -7.78
C ALA A 185 -17.81 -10.92 -9.00
N ALA A 186 -16.52 -11.20 -9.26
CA ALA A 186 -16.07 -12.07 -10.34
C ALA A 186 -16.12 -13.58 -9.98
N VAL A 187 -16.33 -13.92 -8.70
CA VAL A 187 -16.48 -15.30 -8.26
C VAL A 187 -17.76 -15.91 -8.87
N ASP A 188 -17.64 -17.15 -9.40
CA ASP A 188 -18.75 -17.83 -10.01
C ASP A 188 -19.91 -18.03 -9.01
N ARG A 189 -21.09 -17.56 -9.39
CA ARG A 189 -22.31 -17.67 -8.57
C ARG A 189 -22.73 -19.12 -8.32
N SER A 190 -22.39 -20.05 -9.22
CA SER A 190 -22.68 -21.47 -9.06
C SER A 190 -22.08 -22.04 -7.78
N HIS A 191 -20.86 -21.63 -7.40
CA HIS A 191 -20.23 -22.06 -6.15
C HIS A 191 -21.00 -21.55 -4.92
N ILE A 192 -21.50 -20.31 -4.98
CA ILE A 192 -22.28 -19.72 -3.88
C ILE A 192 -23.63 -20.41 -3.76
N GLU A 193 -24.30 -20.67 -4.89
CA GLU A 193 -25.60 -21.33 -4.93
C GLU A 193 -25.51 -22.78 -4.45
N ALA A 194 -24.51 -23.54 -4.90
CA ALA A 194 -24.25 -24.90 -4.45
C ALA A 194 -24.04 -24.96 -2.92
N ALA A 195 -23.25 -24.05 -2.36
CA ALA A 195 -23.02 -23.98 -0.92
C ALA A 195 -24.30 -23.63 -0.15
N ARG A 196 -25.11 -22.71 -0.67
CA ARG A 196 -26.40 -22.34 -0.06
C ARG A 196 -27.40 -23.48 -0.11
N ASN A 197 -27.45 -24.27 -1.20
CA ASN A 197 -28.26 -25.47 -1.30
C ASN A 197 -27.80 -26.53 -0.30
N ALA A 198 -26.49 -26.59 0.04
CA ALA A 198 -25.95 -27.43 1.10
C ALA A 198 -26.16 -26.86 2.52
N GLY A 199 -26.91 -25.75 2.68
CA GLY A 199 -27.24 -25.15 3.97
C GLY A 199 -26.24 -24.11 4.51
N ALA A 200 -25.25 -23.68 3.69
CA ALA A 200 -24.30 -22.65 4.12
C ALA A 200 -24.99 -21.28 4.29
N ASN A 201 -24.76 -20.62 5.41
CA ASN A 201 -25.19 -19.25 5.64
C ASN A 201 -24.27 -18.26 4.88
N ARG A 202 -24.64 -16.98 4.84
CA ARG A 202 -23.89 -15.94 4.09
C ARG A 202 -22.46 -15.74 4.60
N LEU A 203 -22.24 -15.82 5.90
CA LEU A 203 -20.90 -15.67 6.49
C LEU A 203 -20.01 -16.86 6.08
N ARG A 204 -20.57 -18.05 6.09
CA ARG A 204 -19.87 -19.26 5.63
C ARG A 204 -19.52 -19.16 4.14
N CYS A 205 -20.46 -18.74 3.29
CA CYS A 205 -20.17 -18.48 1.88
C CYS A 205 -19.08 -17.42 1.71
N LEU A 206 -19.10 -16.34 2.53
CA LEU A 206 -18.10 -15.30 2.48
C LEU A 206 -16.70 -15.83 2.81
N PHE A 207 -16.53 -16.49 3.97
CA PHE A 207 -15.21 -16.87 4.47
C PHE A 207 -14.65 -18.15 3.85
N GLU A 208 -15.50 -19.11 3.47
CA GLU A 208 -15.05 -20.40 2.93
C GLU A 208 -14.97 -20.42 1.40
N ILE A 209 -15.71 -19.55 0.68
CA ILE A 209 -15.81 -19.60 -0.78
C ILE A 209 -15.32 -18.32 -1.44
N VAL A 210 -15.95 -17.18 -1.11
CA VAL A 210 -15.73 -15.92 -1.83
C VAL A 210 -14.42 -15.26 -1.45
N LEU A 211 -14.13 -15.12 -0.15
CA LEU A 211 -12.93 -14.47 0.34
C LEU A 211 -11.64 -15.21 -0.04
N PRO A 212 -11.52 -16.54 0.05
CA PRO A 212 -10.31 -17.24 -0.37
C PRO A 212 -9.98 -17.07 -1.84
N GLN A 213 -10.99 -16.98 -2.72
CA GLN A 213 -10.81 -16.75 -4.15
C GLN A 213 -10.43 -15.28 -4.44
N ALA A 214 -10.97 -14.33 -3.68
CA ALA A 214 -10.67 -12.91 -3.81
C ALA A 214 -9.44 -12.45 -2.99
N ALA A 215 -8.85 -13.33 -2.18
CA ALA A 215 -7.72 -13.01 -1.30
C ALA A 215 -6.51 -12.37 -2.00
N PRO A 216 -6.11 -12.76 -3.23
CA PRO A 216 -5.01 -12.08 -3.93
C PRO A 216 -5.27 -10.59 -4.10
N SER A 217 -6.49 -10.18 -4.47
CA SER A 217 -6.86 -8.77 -4.62
C SER A 217 -6.86 -8.01 -3.29
N LEU A 218 -7.26 -8.66 -2.20
CA LEU A 218 -7.16 -8.09 -0.85
C LEU A 218 -5.69 -7.79 -0.50
N TRP A 219 -4.78 -8.74 -0.72
CA TRP A 219 -3.36 -8.54 -0.43
C TRP A 219 -2.75 -7.43 -1.27
N VAL A 220 -3.06 -7.35 -2.56
CA VAL A 220 -2.63 -6.23 -3.43
C VAL A 220 -3.10 -4.89 -2.85
N GLY A 221 -4.38 -4.80 -2.49
CA GLY A 221 -4.96 -3.60 -1.89
C GLY A 221 -4.28 -3.19 -0.58
N LEU A 222 -3.98 -4.16 0.30
CA LEU A 222 -3.31 -3.90 1.58
C LEU A 222 -1.85 -3.47 1.38
N ILE A 223 -1.10 -4.07 0.45
CA ILE A 223 0.28 -3.68 0.16
C ILE A 223 0.33 -2.26 -0.41
N LEU A 224 -0.54 -1.93 -1.36
CA LEU A 224 -0.61 -0.57 -1.90
C LEU A 224 -1.02 0.45 -0.83
N SER A 225 -1.91 0.08 0.08
CA SER A 225 -2.28 0.90 1.25
C SER A 225 -1.10 1.08 2.21
N LEU A 226 -0.30 0.03 2.47
CA LEU A 226 0.93 0.11 3.26
C LEU A 226 1.90 1.12 2.66
N VAL A 227 2.18 1.03 1.35
CA VAL A 227 3.06 1.97 0.64
C VAL A 227 2.52 3.40 0.77
N ALA A 228 1.23 3.61 0.55
CA ALA A 228 0.60 4.93 0.65
C ALA A 228 0.72 5.51 2.06
N MET A 229 0.47 4.72 3.11
CA MET A 229 0.56 5.17 4.51
C MET A 229 2.00 5.47 4.94
N LEU A 230 2.99 4.69 4.47
CA LEU A 230 4.41 4.95 4.74
C LEU A 230 4.98 6.11 3.93
N SER A 231 4.31 6.54 2.87
CA SER A 231 4.78 7.64 2.00
C SER A 231 4.14 8.99 2.36
N VAL A 232 2.98 8.99 3.04
CA VAL A 232 2.25 10.23 3.33
C VAL A 232 2.89 10.98 4.50
N LEU A 233 3.15 12.27 4.29
CA LEU A 233 3.70 13.18 5.29
C LEU A 233 2.62 14.02 5.99
N SER A 234 1.61 14.47 5.22
CA SER A 234 0.63 15.47 5.68
C SER A 234 -0.20 15.01 6.88
N VAL A 235 -0.65 13.75 6.88
CA VAL A 235 -1.51 13.20 7.93
C VAL A 235 -0.78 13.14 9.28
N PRO A 236 0.42 12.52 9.39
CA PRO A 236 1.16 12.52 10.65
C PRO A 236 1.51 13.92 11.16
N MET A 237 1.92 14.83 10.30
CA MET A 237 2.27 16.19 10.70
C MET A 237 1.08 17.00 11.25
N MET A 238 -0.14 16.69 10.78
CA MET A 238 -1.34 17.37 11.23
C MET A 238 -1.94 16.78 12.50
N LEU A 239 -1.78 15.47 12.73
CA LEU A 239 -2.41 14.78 13.84
C LEU A 239 -1.51 14.62 15.05
N ILE A 240 -0.18 14.53 14.88
CA ILE A 240 0.76 14.29 15.98
C ILE A 240 1.67 15.49 16.17
N SER A 241 1.62 16.06 17.36
CA SER A 241 2.47 17.20 17.74
C SER A 241 3.65 16.81 18.65
N GLY A 242 3.79 15.52 19.00
CA GLY A 242 4.80 15.02 19.95
C GLY A 242 5.55 13.78 19.46
N ASN A 243 6.39 13.23 20.32
CA ASN A 243 7.12 11.98 20.08
C ASN A 243 6.47 10.83 20.88
N PRO A 244 6.34 9.61 20.29
CA PRO A 244 6.80 9.23 18.95
C PRO A 244 5.87 9.72 17.84
N THR A 245 6.43 9.87 16.63
CA THR A 245 5.67 10.18 15.42
C THR A 245 6.06 9.23 14.28
N MET A 246 5.47 9.41 13.09
CA MET A 246 5.81 8.55 11.94
C MET A 246 7.17 8.92 11.33
N MET A 247 7.87 7.91 10.80
CA MET A 247 9.19 8.06 10.16
C MET A 247 9.22 9.14 9.08
N THR A 248 8.17 9.26 8.27
CA THR A 248 8.06 10.30 7.23
C THR A 248 8.15 11.71 7.80
N ALA A 249 7.55 11.95 8.97
CA ALA A 249 7.63 13.24 9.65
C ALA A 249 9.07 13.50 10.17
N MET A 250 9.74 12.48 10.70
CA MET A 250 11.14 12.59 11.15
C MET A 250 12.11 12.80 9.99
N MET A 251 11.90 12.13 8.86
CA MET A 251 12.68 12.36 7.63
C MET A 251 12.57 13.81 7.18
N ALA A 252 11.35 14.33 7.07
CA ALA A 252 11.11 15.72 6.71
C ALA A 252 11.74 16.70 7.71
N HIS A 253 11.62 16.44 9.01
CA HIS A 253 12.21 17.23 10.07
C HIS A 253 13.75 17.28 9.95
N ARG A 254 14.42 16.13 9.74
CA ARG A 254 15.87 16.05 9.54
C ARG A 254 16.36 16.84 8.34
N ILE A 255 15.66 16.73 7.21
CA ILE A 255 16.00 17.48 5.99
C ILE A 255 15.81 18.98 6.21
N THR A 256 14.64 19.38 6.73
CA THR A 256 14.25 20.80 6.76
C THR A 256 14.98 21.60 7.83
N TYR A 257 15.19 21.03 9.02
CA TYR A 257 15.76 21.77 10.16
C TYR A 257 17.26 21.53 10.37
N TYR A 258 17.77 20.35 9.99
CA TYR A 258 19.18 20.00 10.22
C TYR A 258 20.01 19.88 8.94
N GLY A 259 19.38 19.83 7.76
CA GLY A 259 20.09 19.55 6.50
C GLY A 259 20.74 18.17 6.46
N ASP A 260 20.33 17.25 7.35
CA ASP A 260 20.94 15.94 7.53
C ASP A 260 20.28 14.91 6.60
N TYR A 261 20.78 14.88 5.38
CA TYR A 261 20.34 13.92 4.37
C TYR A 261 20.77 12.48 4.65
N GLY A 262 21.89 12.28 5.38
CA GLY A 262 22.41 10.95 5.69
C GLY A 262 21.44 10.14 6.55
N ILE A 263 21.05 10.67 7.70
CA ILE A 263 20.08 10.03 8.61
C ILE A 263 18.68 9.97 7.97
N ALA A 264 18.25 11.03 7.26
CA ALA A 264 16.95 11.01 6.57
C ALA A 264 16.86 9.89 5.53
N ASN A 265 17.92 9.68 4.73
CA ASN A 265 17.98 8.59 3.75
C ASN A 265 18.08 7.20 4.42
N ALA A 266 18.75 7.10 5.58
CA ALA A 266 18.78 5.85 6.36
C ALA A 266 17.38 5.47 6.87
N LEU A 267 16.56 6.43 7.34
CA LEU A 267 15.15 6.23 7.68
C LEU A 267 14.32 5.81 6.45
N GLY A 268 14.57 6.45 5.30
CA GLY A 268 13.94 6.09 4.02
C GLY A 268 14.27 4.67 3.59
N LEU A 269 15.53 4.23 3.77
CA LEU A 269 15.96 2.87 3.50
C LEU A 269 15.19 1.84 4.34
N PHE A 270 14.95 2.13 5.63
CA PHE A 270 14.15 1.26 6.49
C PHE A 270 12.70 1.15 5.98
N SER A 271 12.06 2.28 5.62
CA SER A 271 10.71 2.27 5.04
C SER A 271 10.64 1.47 3.74
N TYR A 272 11.66 1.63 2.89
CA TYR A 272 11.78 0.88 1.64
C TYR A 272 11.96 -0.63 1.89
N ALA A 273 12.85 -1.00 2.82
CA ALA A 273 13.08 -2.40 3.19
C ALA A 273 11.80 -3.05 3.72
N LEU A 274 11.05 -2.36 4.58
CA LEU A 274 9.77 -2.85 5.11
C LEU A 274 8.77 -3.13 3.98
N THR A 275 8.65 -2.20 3.04
CA THR A 275 7.77 -2.35 1.87
C THR A 275 8.23 -3.49 0.97
N ALA A 276 9.53 -3.57 0.67
CA ALA A 276 10.11 -4.58 -0.20
C ALA A 276 9.94 -6.00 0.40
N VAL A 277 10.16 -6.16 1.70
CA VAL A 277 9.95 -7.44 2.40
C VAL A 277 8.48 -7.85 2.33
N THR A 278 7.56 -6.93 2.58
CA THR A 278 6.12 -7.22 2.51
C THR A 278 5.69 -7.63 1.09
N ALA A 279 6.16 -6.90 0.07
CA ALA A 279 5.89 -7.23 -1.32
C ALA A 279 6.49 -8.58 -1.73
N TRP A 280 7.73 -8.88 -1.30
CA TRP A 280 8.40 -10.15 -1.57
C TRP A 280 7.68 -11.34 -0.93
N VAL A 281 7.25 -11.21 0.33
CA VAL A 281 6.46 -12.26 1.03
C VAL A 281 5.18 -12.53 0.25
N TYR A 282 4.47 -11.48 -0.16
CA TYR A 282 3.26 -11.62 -0.97
C TYR A 282 3.53 -12.35 -2.29
N LEU A 283 4.53 -11.91 -3.05
CA LEU A 283 4.87 -12.54 -4.34
C LEU A 283 5.21 -14.03 -4.18
N ARG A 284 6.00 -14.37 -3.16
CA ARG A 284 6.29 -15.78 -2.87
C ARG A 284 5.05 -16.62 -2.55
N LEU A 285 4.13 -16.06 -1.77
CA LEU A 285 2.89 -16.78 -1.40
C LEU A 285 1.96 -16.96 -2.60
N THR A 286 1.89 -15.97 -3.50
CA THR A 286 1.03 -16.01 -4.70
C THR A 286 1.58 -16.97 -5.74
N LEU A 287 2.88 -16.88 -6.06
CA LEU A 287 3.52 -17.76 -7.05
C LEU A 287 3.50 -19.24 -6.63
N ARG A 288 3.61 -19.53 -5.32
CA ARG A 288 3.47 -20.91 -4.84
C ARG A 288 2.06 -21.49 -5.06
N ARG A 289 1.01 -20.67 -4.95
CA ARG A 289 -0.37 -21.13 -5.19
C ARG A 289 -0.63 -21.41 -6.66
N GLU A 290 -0.08 -20.61 -7.57
CA GLU A 290 -0.21 -20.83 -9.03
C GLU A 290 0.56 -22.08 -9.50
N ALA A 291 1.67 -22.44 -8.82
CA ALA A 291 2.44 -23.63 -9.13
C ALA A 291 1.80 -24.95 -8.62
N THR A 292 0.80 -24.86 -7.73
CA THR A 292 0.10 -26.00 -7.13
C THR A 292 -1.35 -26.17 -7.63
N ALA A 293 -1.85 -25.25 -8.45
CA ALA A 293 -3.15 -25.28 -9.11
C ALA A 293 -3.01 -25.75 -10.56
#